data_ce2a304259cef7f84ae1acea3d200e4a
#
_entry.id   ce2a304259cef7f84ae1acea3d200e4a
#
_cell.length_a   1.000
_cell.length_b   1.000
_cell.length_c   1.000
_cell.angle_alpha   90.00
_cell.angle_beta   90.00
_cell.angle_gamma   90.00
#
_symmetry.space_group_name_H-M   'P 1'
#
loop_
_entity.id
_entity.type
_entity.pdbx_description
1 polymer ?
#
loop_
_entity_poly.entity_id
_entity_poly.type
_entity_poly.pdbx_seq_one_letter_code
_entity_poly.pdbx_strand_id
1 'polypeptide(L)'
;MENNNSEGNGNGKSLLQGEETRKLQYTGGSSYIVSLPKKWIQDLGLKQGDHVVILRQGNSMLQIAPASKRVAREQREATIEVSKENNPYFIARKLIALYFLGFNVITIVPKEDRLLVEQREVIKSIVRRVLMGTEIIADSATGITLQVLINLLDLSVDAAFKRMLLIAKSMYRDTLLSLQENNVELAGEVVKSDDEVDRFSFYIVRQLKIAIKNEHLLKEIGLEEPRNCLGYRLIAKSVERVADHAVVISKDIIENPHPLKKDIVEKIASMSYFALQVLDDACLSMFKRDYEAADKAIEKARKIDEMEKAILRAVSKPRDVNELYRIKLITENIRRVAEYASDIAEIVLNMTVQQTLRKG
;
A
#
# COMPACT_ATOMS: atom_id res chain seq x y z
N MET A 1 -16.63 -25.75 -70.94
CA MET A 1 -16.43 -24.30 -71.05
C MET A 1 -16.95 -23.76 -69.71
N GLU A 2 -16.07 -23.67 -68.68
CA GLU A 2 -15.33 -22.45 -68.35
C GLU A 2 -16.26 -21.34 -67.86
N ASN A 3 -16.20 -20.72 -66.75
CA ASN A 3 -15.10 -20.30 -65.89
C ASN A 3 -15.69 -19.96 -64.50
N ASN A 4 -15.07 -20.35 -63.38
CA ASN A 4 -14.14 -19.61 -62.58
C ASN A 4 -14.51 -18.13 -62.21
N ASN A 5 -14.78 -17.82 -60.95
CA ASN A 5 -13.84 -17.16 -60.08
C ASN A 5 -14.39 -17.00 -58.68
N SER A 6 -13.86 -17.70 -57.78
CA SER A 6 -13.37 -17.49 -56.48
C SER A 6 -12.61 -16.14 -56.32
N GLU A 7 -12.90 -15.45 -55.26
CA GLU A 7 -11.89 -14.83 -54.37
C GLU A 7 -12.61 -14.13 -53.22
N GLY A 8 -12.69 -14.80 -52.13
CA GLY A 8 -13.05 -14.22 -50.83
C GLY A 8 -11.84 -14.17 -49.95
N ASN A 9 -11.17 -13.05 -49.87
CA ASN A 9 -10.03 -12.82 -48.99
C ASN A 9 -10.55 -12.47 -47.61
N GLY A 10 -10.68 -13.45 -46.74
CA GLY A 10 -11.01 -13.30 -45.35
C GLY A 10 -9.76 -13.19 -44.50
N ASN A 11 -9.32 -11.99 -44.22
CA ASN A 11 -8.31 -11.74 -43.22
C ASN A 11 -8.90 -12.01 -41.83
N GLY A 12 -8.84 -13.26 -41.37
CA GLY A 12 -9.21 -13.68 -40.03
C GLY A 12 -8.18 -13.21 -39.01
N LYS A 13 -8.29 -11.98 -38.55
CA LYS A 13 -7.70 -11.61 -37.28
C LYS A 13 -8.45 -12.39 -36.20
N SER A 14 -7.76 -13.27 -35.50
CA SER A 14 -8.23 -13.92 -34.27
C SER A 14 -8.65 -12.81 -33.28
N LEU A 15 -9.95 -12.57 -33.17
CA LEU A 15 -10.53 -11.71 -32.17
C LEU A 15 -10.30 -12.39 -30.81
N LEU A 16 -9.79 -11.65 -29.83
CA LEU A 16 -9.68 -12.10 -28.45
C LEU A 16 -11.08 -12.48 -27.93
N GLN A 17 -11.16 -13.48 -27.08
CA GLN A 17 -12.44 -13.91 -26.48
C GLN A 17 -13.15 -12.71 -25.84
N GLY A 18 -14.32 -12.31 -26.35
CA GLY A 18 -15.08 -11.16 -25.88
C GLY A 18 -14.94 -9.87 -26.71
N GLU A 19 -14.29 -9.94 -27.89
CA GLU A 19 -14.17 -8.81 -28.83
C GLU A 19 -15.15 -8.95 -29.97
N GLU A 20 -15.95 -7.92 -30.24
CA GLU A 20 -16.84 -7.84 -31.42
C GLU A 20 -16.76 -6.46 -32.07
N THR A 21 -16.73 -6.42 -33.38
CA THR A 21 -16.77 -5.18 -34.17
C THR A 21 -18.20 -4.84 -34.56
N ARG A 22 -18.65 -3.62 -34.30
CA ARG A 22 -19.97 -3.10 -34.68
C ARG A 22 -19.83 -1.75 -35.38
N LYS A 23 -20.70 -1.52 -36.37
CA LYS A 23 -20.79 -0.24 -37.07
C LYS A 23 -21.58 0.76 -36.23
N LEU A 24 -21.09 1.99 -36.16
CA LEU A 24 -21.85 3.12 -35.65
C LEU A 24 -22.88 3.56 -36.71
N GLN A 25 -24.11 3.77 -36.30
CA GLN A 25 -25.18 4.26 -37.12
C GLN A 25 -25.60 5.65 -36.64
N TYR A 26 -25.71 6.61 -37.55
CA TYR A 26 -26.16 7.94 -37.23
C TYR A 26 -27.69 8.02 -37.21
N THR A 27 -28.29 8.65 -36.23
CA THR A 27 -29.73 8.78 -36.09
C THR A 27 -30.13 10.13 -35.51
N GLY A 28 -31.25 10.70 -36.00
CA GLY A 28 -31.89 11.88 -35.41
C GLY A 28 -31.06 13.17 -35.38
N GLY A 29 -30.05 13.35 -36.22
CA GLY A 29 -29.33 14.62 -36.38
C GLY A 29 -28.23 14.92 -35.33
N SER A 30 -28.17 14.22 -34.22
CA SER A 30 -27.17 14.48 -33.13
C SER A 30 -26.68 13.25 -32.37
N SER A 31 -27.15 12.04 -32.71
CA SER A 31 -26.85 10.82 -31.95
C SER A 31 -26.32 9.69 -32.79
N TYR A 32 -25.46 8.86 -32.22
CA TYR A 32 -24.99 7.61 -32.80
C TYR A 32 -25.57 6.42 -32.04
N ILE A 33 -25.92 5.36 -32.77
CA ILE A 33 -26.37 4.09 -32.20
C ILE A 33 -25.32 3.01 -32.51
N VAL A 34 -25.07 2.14 -31.53
CA VAL A 34 -24.32 0.91 -31.70
C VAL A 34 -25.14 -0.26 -31.16
N SER A 35 -25.23 -1.35 -31.91
CA SER A 35 -25.90 -2.58 -31.47
C SER A 35 -24.97 -3.37 -30.54
N LEU A 36 -25.46 -3.73 -29.38
CA LEU A 36 -24.72 -4.58 -28.41
C LEU A 36 -25.10 -6.06 -28.63
N PRO A 37 -24.15 -7.01 -28.52
CA PRO A 37 -24.42 -8.42 -28.62
C PRO A 37 -25.45 -8.87 -27.59
N LYS A 38 -26.48 -9.61 -28.01
CA LYS A 38 -27.55 -10.09 -27.12
C LYS A 38 -27.03 -10.88 -25.94
N LYS A 39 -26.01 -11.72 -26.18
CA LYS A 39 -25.36 -12.52 -25.11
C LYS A 39 -24.77 -11.65 -24.01
N TRP A 40 -24.04 -10.58 -24.37
CA TRP A 40 -23.44 -9.68 -23.39
C TRP A 40 -24.48 -8.95 -22.54
N ILE A 41 -25.59 -8.56 -23.15
CA ILE A 41 -26.73 -7.93 -22.44
C ILE A 41 -27.36 -8.91 -21.45
N GLN A 42 -27.51 -10.18 -21.87
CA GLN A 42 -28.05 -11.24 -21.00
C GLN A 42 -27.06 -11.55 -19.84
N ASP A 43 -25.76 -11.64 -20.11
CA ASP A 43 -24.71 -11.89 -19.10
C ASP A 43 -24.66 -10.75 -18.05
N LEU A 44 -25.01 -9.52 -18.43
CA LEU A 44 -25.13 -8.37 -17.53
C LEU A 44 -26.46 -8.33 -16.77
N GLY A 45 -27.41 -9.24 -17.09
CA GLY A 45 -28.75 -9.27 -16.49
C GLY A 45 -29.67 -8.14 -16.96
N LEU A 46 -29.34 -7.47 -18.10
CA LEU A 46 -30.11 -6.36 -18.64
C LEU A 46 -31.26 -6.86 -19.53
N LYS A 47 -32.35 -6.11 -19.53
CA LYS A 47 -33.55 -6.34 -20.35
C LYS A 47 -33.88 -5.08 -21.17
N GLN A 48 -34.77 -5.25 -22.16
CA GLN A 48 -35.29 -4.12 -22.90
C GLN A 48 -35.98 -3.11 -21.97
N GLY A 49 -35.61 -1.83 -22.11
CA GLY A 49 -36.11 -0.72 -21.28
C GLY A 49 -35.23 -0.39 -20.09
N ASP A 50 -34.23 -1.22 -19.76
CA ASP A 50 -33.30 -0.91 -18.68
C ASP A 50 -32.38 0.26 -19.06
N HIS A 51 -32.06 1.07 -18.06
CA HIS A 51 -31.11 2.18 -18.21
C HIS A 51 -29.67 1.71 -18.07
N VAL A 52 -28.82 2.21 -18.96
CA VAL A 52 -27.37 2.03 -18.88
C VAL A 52 -26.66 3.36 -18.71
N VAL A 53 -25.54 3.33 -18.04
CA VAL A 53 -24.63 4.48 -17.93
C VAL A 53 -23.50 4.27 -18.90
N ILE A 54 -23.21 5.30 -19.70
CA ILE A 54 -22.07 5.33 -20.62
C ILE A 54 -21.02 6.23 -20.02
N LEU A 55 -19.83 5.69 -19.76
CA LEU A 55 -18.68 6.39 -19.19
C LEU A 55 -17.58 6.47 -20.26
N ARG A 56 -17.00 7.64 -20.43
CA ARG A 56 -15.81 7.81 -21.24
C ARG A 56 -14.59 7.51 -20.35
N GLN A 57 -13.79 6.51 -20.76
CA GLN A 57 -12.52 6.19 -20.11
C GLN A 57 -11.36 6.67 -20.98
N GLY A 58 -10.60 7.64 -20.47
CA GLY A 58 -9.54 8.27 -21.23
C GLY A 58 -10.02 8.87 -22.56
N ASN A 59 -9.17 8.83 -23.59
CA ASN A 59 -9.46 9.42 -24.89
C ASN A 59 -10.00 8.42 -25.94
N SER A 60 -9.99 7.11 -25.66
CA SER A 60 -10.21 6.09 -26.69
C SER A 60 -11.22 5.00 -26.35
N MET A 61 -11.83 5.02 -25.16
CA MET A 61 -12.71 3.94 -24.72
C MET A 61 -14.04 4.46 -24.16
N LEU A 62 -15.13 3.75 -24.47
CA LEU A 62 -16.44 3.91 -23.84
C LEU A 62 -16.77 2.65 -23.04
N GLN A 63 -17.10 2.82 -21.77
CA GLN A 63 -17.59 1.76 -20.91
C GLN A 63 -19.09 1.90 -20.73
N ILE A 64 -19.82 0.80 -20.92
CA ILE A 64 -21.27 0.74 -20.70
C ILE A 64 -21.53 -0.16 -19.51
N ALA A 65 -22.29 0.33 -18.53
CA ALA A 65 -22.63 -0.40 -17.31
C ALA A 65 -24.13 -0.30 -17.00
N PRO A 66 -24.74 -1.31 -16.35
CA PRO A 66 -26.10 -1.19 -15.86
C PRO A 66 -26.23 -0.04 -14.86
N ALA A 67 -27.27 0.81 -15.01
CA ALA A 67 -27.47 1.94 -14.09
C ALA A 67 -27.72 1.46 -12.65
N SER A 68 -28.36 0.32 -12.47
CA SER A 68 -28.58 -0.31 -11.16
C SER A 68 -27.31 -0.71 -10.40
N LYS A 69 -26.23 -1.04 -11.12
CA LYS A 69 -24.94 -1.39 -10.51
C LYS A 69 -24.11 -0.19 -10.05
N ARG A 70 -24.50 1.03 -10.41
CA ARG A 70 -23.79 2.25 -10.02
C ARG A 70 -24.07 2.65 -8.56
N VAL A 71 -25.21 2.23 -7.99
CA VAL A 71 -25.66 2.64 -6.67
C VAL A 71 -25.37 1.59 -5.58
N ALA A 72 -25.26 0.33 -5.95
CA ALA A 72 -24.90 -0.72 -4.99
C ALA A 72 -23.38 -0.77 -4.84
N ARG A 73 -22.82 -0.23 -3.76
CA ARG A 73 -21.55 -0.72 -3.23
C ARG A 73 -21.73 -2.24 -3.07
N GLU A 74 -21.14 -3.04 -3.97
CA GLU A 74 -21.16 -4.50 -3.78
C GLU A 74 -20.58 -4.77 -2.39
N GLN A 75 -21.45 -5.09 -1.45
CA GLN A 75 -21.00 -5.67 -0.19
C GLN A 75 -20.35 -7.00 -0.55
N ARG A 76 -19.02 -7.00 -0.52
CA ARG A 76 -18.25 -8.21 -0.78
C ARG A 76 -18.13 -8.97 0.52
N GLU A 77 -18.70 -10.15 0.54
CA GLU A 77 -18.71 -11.03 1.70
C GLU A 77 -17.82 -12.25 1.44
N ALA A 78 -17.16 -12.72 2.49
CA ALA A 78 -16.36 -13.94 2.44
C ALA A 78 -16.53 -14.75 3.72
N THR A 79 -16.51 -16.06 3.59
CA THR A 79 -16.45 -16.99 4.71
C THR A 79 -15.13 -17.74 4.72
N ILE A 80 -14.45 -17.77 5.86
CA ILE A 80 -13.23 -18.54 6.10
C ILE A 80 -13.58 -19.72 6.98
N GLU A 81 -13.45 -20.92 6.44
CA GLU A 81 -13.51 -22.14 7.24
C GLU A 81 -12.14 -22.42 7.86
N VAL A 82 -12.12 -22.70 9.17
CA VAL A 82 -10.94 -22.89 9.98
C VAL A 82 -11.03 -24.25 10.72
N SER A 83 -10.02 -25.08 10.55
CA SER A 83 -9.87 -26.31 11.33
C SER A 83 -9.01 -26.06 12.59
N LYS A 84 -9.09 -26.97 13.57
CA LYS A 84 -8.27 -26.92 14.79
C LYS A 84 -6.77 -26.98 14.51
N GLU A 85 -6.37 -27.59 13.38
CA GLU A 85 -4.97 -27.71 12.94
C GLU A 85 -4.43 -26.43 12.31
N ASN A 86 -5.28 -25.48 11.94
CA ASN A 86 -4.83 -24.26 11.30
C ASN A 86 -4.09 -23.36 12.29
N ASN A 87 -2.83 -23.05 11.95
CA ASN A 87 -2.05 -22.08 12.71
C ASN A 87 -2.78 -20.73 12.78
N PRO A 88 -2.92 -20.11 13.98
CA PRO A 88 -3.59 -18.82 14.14
C PRO A 88 -3.08 -17.71 13.21
N TYR A 89 -1.76 -17.65 12.97
CA TYR A 89 -1.19 -16.66 12.06
C TYR A 89 -1.51 -16.92 10.58
N PHE A 90 -1.84 -18.16 10.20
CA PHE A 90 -2.36 -18.44 8.86
C PHE A 90 -3.73 -17.80 8.68
N ILE A 91 -4.58 -17.85 9.71
CA ILE A 91 -5.90 -17.21 9.72
C ILE A 91 -5.73 -15.69 9.61
N ALA A 92 -4.83 -15.09 10.39
CA ALA A 92 -4.50 -13.67 10.34
C ALA A 92 -4.10 -13.22 8.93
N ARG A 93 -3.19 -13.94 8.26
CA ARG A 93 -2.77 -13.63 6.89
C ARG A 93 -3.93 -13.71 5.88
N LYS A 94 -4.84 -14.67 6.06
CA LYS A 94 -6.05 -14.79 5.22
C LYS A 94 -7.00 -13.62 5.40
N LEU A 95 -7.19 -13.17 6.64
CA LEU A 95 -7.98 -11.97 6.97
C LEU A 95 -7.41 -10.70 6.33
N ILE A 96 -6.10 -10.48 6.47
CA ILE A 96 -5.39 -9.35 5.86
C ILE A 96 -5.55 -9.38 4.34
N ALA A 97 -5.43 -10.56 3.71
CA ALA A 97 -5.60 -10.70 2.26
C ALA A 97 -7.02 -10.34 1.81
N LEU A 98 -8.06 -10.77 2.52
CA LEU A 98 -9.46 -10.42 2.23
C LEU A 98 -9.73 -8.93 2.47
N TYR A 99 -9.18 -8.36 3.53
CA TYR A 99 -9.24 -6.93 3.78
C TYR A 99 -8.66 -6.14 2.60
N PHE A 100 -7.47 -6.50 2.12
CA PHE A 100 -6.84 -5.85 0.95
C PHE A 100 -7.66 -6.01 -0.34
N LEU A 101 -8.34 -7.13 -0.52
CA LEU A 101 -9.18 -7.37 -1.69
C LEU A 101 -10.52 -6.62 -1.65
N GLY A 102 -10.81 -5.88 -0.57
CA GLY A 102 -11.99 -5.04 -0.47
C GLY A 102 -13.23 -5.76 0.05
N PHE A 103 -13.08 -6.91 0.72
CA PHE A 103 -14.21 -7.53 1.40
C PHE A 103 -14.68 -6.65 2.56
N ASN A 104 -16.00 -6.51 2.70
CA ASN A 104 -16.63 -5.67 3.71
C ASN A 104 -17.16 -6.47 4.89
N VAL A 105 -17.59 -7.70 4.65
CA VAL A 105 -18.02 -8.65 5.68
C VAL A 105 -17.17 -9.90 5.56
N ILE A 106 -16.56 -10.32 6.66
CA ILE A 106 -15.72 -11.52 6.70
C ILE A 106 -16.19 -12.36 7.89
N THR A 107 -16.72 -13.56 7.60
CA THR A 107 -17.15 -14.51 8.60
C THR A 107 -16.14 -15.63 8.73
N ILE A 108 -15.71 -15.93 9.94
CA ILE A 108 -14.81 -17.02 10.26
C ILE A 108 -15.61 -18.07 11.01
N VAL A 109 -15.67 -19.29 10.46
CA VAL A 109 -16.42 -20.41 11.04
C VAL A 109 -15.48 -21.60 11.26
N PRO A 110 -15.66 -22.36 12.34
CA PRO A 110 -14.91 -23.61 12.54
C PRO A 110 -15.44 -24.71 11.60
N LYS A 111 -14.58 -25.59 11.14
CA LYS A 111 -14.97 -26.83 10.45
C LYS A 111 -15.54 -27.86 11.42
N GLU A 112 -15.07 -27.83 12.66
CA GLU A 112 -15.51 -28.66 13.77
C GLU A 112 -16.45 -27.84 14.68
N ASP A 113 -16.64 -28.26 15.91
CA ASP A 113 -17.61 -27.67 16.83
C ASP A 113 -17.34 -26.21 17.20
N ARG A 114 -16.06 -25.81 17.34
CA ARG A 114 -15.69 -24.47 17.83
C ARG A 114 -14.31 -24.01 17.38
N LEU A 115 -14.13 -22.69 17.35
CA LEU A 115 -12.81 -22.05 17.21
C LEU A 115 -11.99 -22.22 18.49
N LEU A 116 -10.69 -22.47 18.36
CA LEU A 116 -9.77 -22.49 19.49
C LEU A 116 -9.60 -21.07 20.07
N VAL A 117 -9.30 -21.01 21.38
CA VAL A 117 -9.08 -19.74 22.08
C VAL A 117 -7.97 -18.92 21.42
N GLU A 118 -6.83 -19.56 21.13
CA GLU A 118 -5.68 -18.92 20.46
C GLU A 118 -6.04 -18.35 19.08
N GLN A 119 -6.87 -19.08 18.31
CA GLN A 119 -7.33 -18.61 17.00
C GLN A 119 -8.20 -17.35 17.15
N ARG A 120 -9.10 -17.35 18.14
CA ARG A 120 -9.97 -16.19 18.43
C ARG A 120 -9.15 -14.99 18.90
N GLU A 121 -8.16 -15.19 19.76
CA GLU A 121 -7.29 -14.12 20.26
C GLU A 121 -6.50 -13.46 19.13
N VAL A 122 -5.90 -14.24 18.24
CA VAL A 122 -5.15 -13.72 17.08
C VAL A 122 -6.08 -12.96 16.13
N ILE A 123 -7.29 -13.47 15.85
CA ILE A 123 -8.28 -12.76 15.02
C ILE A 123 -8.60 -11.39 15.64
N LYS A 124 -8.95 -11.36 16.93
CA LYS A 124 -9.28 -10.12 17.65
C LYS A 124 -8.11 -9.14 17.71
N SER A 125 -6.90 -9.65 17.94
CA SER A 125 -5.68 -8.85 17.96
C SER A 125 -5.45 -8.17 16.62
N ILE A 126 -5.45 -8.90 15.51
CA ILE A 126 -5.26 -8.35 14.15
C ILE A 126 -6.32 -7.31 13.81
N VAL A 127 -7.59 -7.57 14.10
CA VAL A 127 -8.68 -6.61 13.84
C VAL A 127 -8.43 -5.29 14.57
N ARG A 128 -8.13 -5.36 15.86
CA ARG A 128 -7.97 -4.17 16.71
C ARG A 128 -6.68 -3.40 16.41
N ARG A 129 -5.59 -4.11 16.10
CA ARG A 129 -4.26 -3.52 15.95
C ARG A 129 -4.04 -2.95 14.56
N VAL A 130 -4.42 -3.66 13.48
CA VAL A 130 -3.95 -3.29 12.14
C VAL A 130 -5.04 -3.16 11.05
N LEU A 131 -6.25 -3.70 11.25
CA LEU A 131 -7.32 -3.58 10.24
C LEU A 131 -8.17 -2.32 10.46
N MET A 132 -7.72 -1.20 9.92
CA MET A 132 -8.39 0.10 10.10
C MET A 132 -9.86 0.06 9.72
N GLY A 133 -10.71 0.59 10.61
CA GLY A 133 -12.15 0.69 10.39
C GLY A 133 -12.88 -0.65 10.32
N THR A 134 -12.31 -1.71 10.90
CA THR A 134 -12.91 -3.04 10.97
C THR A 134 -13.40 -3.30 12.40
N GLU A 135 -14.66 -3.69 12.52
CA GLU A 135 -15.29 -4.01 13.79
C GLU A 135 -15.73 -5.48 13.85
N ILE A 136 -15.72 -6.04 15.05
CA ILE A 136 -16.24 -7.39 15.34
C ILE A 136 -17.72 -7.24 15.66
N ILE A 137 -18.58 -7.62 14.72
CA ILE A 137 -20.04 -7.47 14.87
C ILE A 137 -20.71 -8.71 15.49
N ALA A 138 -20.04 -9.87 15.45
CA ALA A 138 -20.46 -11.07 16.14
C ALA A 138 -19.22 -11.86 16.61
N ASP A 139 -19.27 -12.36 17.84
CA ASP A 139 -18.21 -13.15 18.46
C ASP A 139 -18.81 -14.27 19.32
N SER A 140 -18.68 -15.50 18.85
CA SER A 140 -19.13 -16.71 19.55
C SER A 140 -18.09 -17.83 19.41
N ALA A 141 -18.31 -18.93 20.11
CA ALA A 141 -17.50 -20.13 19.95
C ALA A 141 -17.63 -20.75 18.55
N THR A 142 -18.79 -20.56 17.90
CA THR A 142 -19.14 -21.13 16.59
C THR A 142 -18.82 -20.19 15.43
N GLY A 143 -18.28 -19.00 15.69
CA GLY A 143 -17.85 -18.10 14.63
C GLY A 143 -17.64 -16.66 15.08
N ILE A 144 -16.86 -15.95 14.26
CA ILE A 144 -16.60 -14.50 14.40
C ILE A 144 -16.96 -13.84 13.09
N THR A 145 -17.73 -12.75 13.14
CA THR A 145 -18.06 -11.94 11.96
C THR A 145 -17.44 -10.55 12.12
N LEU A 146 -16.72 -10.13 11.11
CA LEU A 146 -16.05 -8.85 10.99
C LEU A 146 -16.77 -8.00 9.96
N GLN A 147 -16.89 -6.70 10.22
CA GLN A 147 -17.39 -5.73 9.25
C GLN A 147 -16.45 -4.55 9.12
N VAL A 148 -16.09 -4.20 7.87
CA VAL A 148 -15.31 -3.01 7.56
C VAL A 148 -16.27 -1.84 7.39
N LEU A 149 -16.24 -0.91 8.32
CA LEU A 149 -17.15 0.25 8.40
C LEU A 149 -16.59 1.49 7.71
N ILE A 150 -15.24 1.62 7.65
CA ILE A 150 -14.60 2.78 7.06
C ILE A 150 -14.92 2.88 5.56
N ASN A 151 -15.32 4.09 5.14
CA ASN A 151 -15.47 4.39 3.74
C ASN A 151 -14.11 4.74 3.12
N LEU A 152 -13.83 4.25 1.91
CA LEU A 152 -12.59 4.54 1.19
C LEU A 152 -12.38 6.03 0.89
N LEU A 153 -13.45 6.82 0.90
CA LEU A 153 -13.43 8.26 0.60
C LEU A 153 -13.27 9.13 1.85
N ASP A 154 -13.38 8.56 3.06
CA ASP A 154 -13.25 9.33 4.31
C ASP A 154 -11.84 9.89 4.50
N LEU A 155 -10.84 9.25 3.91
CA LEU A 155 -9.45 9.66 3.98
C LEU A 155 -8.77 9.36 2.62
N SER A 156 -8.29 10.40 1.93
CA SER A 156 -7.54 10.23 0.68
C SER A 156 -6.21 9.49 0.90
N VAL A 157 -5.66 8.88 -0.16
CA VAL A 157 -4.37 8.18 -0.09
C VAL A 157 -3.27 9.11 0.41
N ASP A 158 -3.22 10.36 -0.09
CA ASP A 158 -2.23 11.35 0.34
C ASP A 158 -2.38 11.72 1.82
N ALA A 159 -3.62 11.85 2.31
CA ALA A 159 -3.86 12.18 3.71
C ALA A 159 -3.50 11.00 4.63
N ALA A 160 -3.81 9.77 4.23
CA ALA A 160 -3.40 8.56 4.95
C ALA A 160 -1.87 8.43 4.99
N PHE A 161 -1.23 8.67 3.85
CA PHE A 161 0.23 8.63 3.73
C PHE A 161 0.93 9.69 4.58
N LYS A 162 0.42 10.94 4.60
CA LYS A 162 0.95 12.01 5.48
C LYS A 162 0.90 11.61 6.95
N ARG A 163 -0.20 11.02 7.40
CA ARG A 163 -0.34 10.54 8.79
C ARG A 163 0.65 9.41 9.09
N MET A 164 0.73 8.42 8.20
CA MET A 164 1.70 7.32 8.30
C MET A 164 3.14 7.84 8.43
N LEU A 165 3.54 8.78 7.55
CA LEU A 165 4.86 9.39 7.57
C LEU A 165 5.14 10.16 8.88
N LEU A 166 4.16 10.91 9.38
CA LEU A 166 4.30 11.65 10.64
C LEU A 166 4.56 10.71 11.81
N ILE A 167 3.83 9.58 11.90
CA ILE A 167 4.01 8.58 12.95
C ILE A 167 5.39 7.93 12.82
N ALA A 168 5.78 7.45 11.63
CA ALA A 168 7.09 6.82 11.41
C ALA A 168 8.26 7.77 11.79
N LYS A 169 8.13 9.05 11.45
CA LYS A 169 9.13 10.07 11.83
C LYS A 169 9.15 10.34 13.35
N SER A 170 8.00 10.34 14.02
CA SER A 170 7.95 10.46 15.47
C SER A 170 8.63 9.27 16.13
N MET A 171 8.26 8.06 15.73
CA MET A 171 8.91 6.83 16.22
C MET A 171 10.43 6.89 16.09
N TYR A 172 10.91 7.36 14.94
CA TYR A 172 12.35 7.44 14.69
C TYR A 172 13.06 8.49 15.56
N ARG A 173 12.41 9.65 15.81
CA ARG A 173 12.91 10.68 16.73
C ARG A 173 12.92 10.19 18.17
N ASP A 174 11.85 9.52 18.59
CA ASP A 174 11.71 8.97 19.93
C ASP A 174 12.73 7.83 20.17
N THR A 175 13.02 7.02 19.14
CA THR A 175 14.10 6.03 19.15
C THR A 175 15.46 6.70 19.39
N LEU A 176 15.76 7.81 18.69
CA LEU A 176 17.00 8.53 18.86
C LEU A 176 17.10 9.16 20.27
N LEU A 177 16.02 9.76 20.74
CA LEU A 177 15.95 10.33 22.10
C LEU A 177 16.15 9.23 23.15
N SER A 178 15.49 8.08 22.98
CA SER A 178 15.66 6.94 23.88
C SER A 178 17.10 6.40 23.92
N LEU A 179 17.81 6.43 22.79
CA LEU A 179 19.22 6.08 22.71
C LEU A 179 20.10 7.11 23.44
N GLN A 180 19.82 8.40 23.27
CA GLN A 180 20.58 9.50 23.90
C GLN A 180 20.43 9.51 25.42
N GLU A 181 19.22 9.25 25.91
CA GLU A 181 18.85 9.28 27.32
C GLU A 181 18.96 7.91 27.99
N ASN A 182 19.22 6.86 27.23
CA ASN A 182 19.14 5.46 27.68
C ASN A 182 17.75 5.12 28.28
N ASN A 183 16.68 5.63 27.64
CA ASN A 183 15.31 5.55 28.13
C ASN A 183 14.59 4.33 27.58
N VAL A 184 14.57 3.25 28.35
CA VAL A 184 13.93 1.96 27.97
C VAL A 184 12.41 2.08 27.84
N GLU A 185 11.77 2.93 28.66
CA GLU A 185 10.30 3.09 28.60
C GLU A 185 9.89 3.75 27.28
N LEU A 186 10.61 4.82 26.88
CA LEU A 186 10.36 5.49 25.59
C LEU A 186 10.62 4.53 24.41
N ALA A 187 11.67 3.71 24.48
CA ALA A 187 11.91 2.66 23.48
C ALA A 187 10.75 1.66 23.41
N GLY A 188 10.14 1.31 24.54
CA GLY A 188 8.96 0.45 24.62
C GLY A 188 7.73 1.07 23.96
N GLU A 189 7.51 2.38 24.08
CA GLU A 189 6.42 3.09 23.40
C GLU A 189 6.60 3.13 21.87
N VAL A 190 7.85 3.26 21.38
CA VAL A 190 8.15 3.18 19.95
C VAL A 190 7.74 1.81 19.40
N VAL A 191 8.07 0.72 20.09
CA VAL A 191 7.70 -0.65 19.65
C VAL A 191 6.17 -0.82 19.55
N LYS A 192 5.39 -0.19 20.44
CA LYS A 192 3.93 -0.23 20.39
C LYS A 192 3.35 0.62 19.25
N SER A 193 4.02 1.73 18.93
CA SER A 193 3.55 2.67 17.88
C SER A 193 3.64 2.11 16.47
N ASP A 194 4.36 1.02 16.26
CA ASP A 194 4.50 0.33 14.98
C ASP A 194 3.15 -0.12 14.41
N ASP A 195 2.25 -0.61 15.25
CA ASP A 195 0.90 -0.99 14.87
C ASP A 195 0.12 0.14 14.16
N GLU A 196 0.36 1.39 14.53
CA GLU A 196 -0.32 2.54 13.89
C GLU A 196 0.22 2.79 12.48
N VAL A 197 1.53 2.61 12.24
CA VAL A 197 2.12 2.69 10.90
C VAL A 197 1.55 1.57 10.01
N ASP A 198 1.48 0.35 10.54
CA ASP A 198 0.89 -0.80 9.86
C ASP A 198 -0.57 -0.56 9.49
N ARG A 199 -1.37 0.02 10.39
CA ARG A 199 -2.79 0.35 10.13
C ARG A 199 -2.94 1.26 8.93
N PHE A 200 -2.15 2.33 8.82
CA PHE A 200 -2.17 3.23 7.67
C PHE A 200 -1.64 2.56 6.41
N SER A 201 -0.56 1.78 6.51
CA SER A 201 -0.02 1.02 5.38
C SER A 201 -1.09 0.07 4.79
N PHE A 202 -1.77 -0.69 5.63
CA PHE A 202 -2.82 -1.63 5.21
C PHE A 202 -4.03 -0.91 4.62
N TYR A 203 -4.42 0.23 5.20
CA TYR A 203 -5.50 1.04 4.66
C TYR A 203 -5.18 1.58 3.26
N ILE A 204 -3.98 2.13 3.06
CA ILE A 204 -3.50 2.59 1.76
C ILE A 204 -3.53 1.44 0.74
N VAL A 205 -2.99 0.28 1.09
CA VAL A 205 -2.98 -0.90 0.21
C VAL A 205 -4.40 -1.32 -0.18
N ARG A 206 -5.35 -1.31 0.77
CA ARG A 206 -6.76 -1.60 0.50
C ARG A 206 -7.35 -0.59 -0.47
N GLN A 207 -7.15 0.73 -0.24
CA GLN A 207 -7.63 1.78 -1.15
C GLN A 207 -7.12 1.58 -2.57
N LEU A 208 -5.81 1.40 -2.74
CA LEU A 208 -5.18 1.23 -4.05
C LEU A 208 -5.71 0.00 -4.78
N LYS A 209 -5.86 -1.15 -4.10
CA LYS A 209 -6.37 -2.40 -4.70
C LYS A 209 -7.83 -2.31 -5.15
N ILE A 210 -8.65 -1.54 -4.44
CA ILE A 210 -10.04 -1.35 -4.81
C ILE A 210 -10.15 -0.35 -5.95
N ALA A 211 -9.41 0.75 -5.87
CA ALA A 211 -9.50 1.86 -6.82
C ALA A 211 -8.90 1.54 -8.21
N ILE A 212 -7.89 0.67 -8.29
CA ILE A 212 -7.20 0.36 -9.56
C ILE A 212 -8.15 -0.17 -10.65
N LYS A 213 -9.31 -0.71 -10.28
CA LYS A 213 -10.32 -1.25 -11.21
C LYS A 213 -11.39 -0.22 -11.60
N ASN A 214 -11.37 0.98 -11.03
CA ASN A 214 -12.42 1.98 -11.21
C ASN A 214 -11.80 3.38 -11.28
N GLU A 215 -11.74 3.96 -12.48
CA GLU A 215 -11.14 5.29 -12.71
C GLU A 215 -11.83 6.41 -11.92
N HIS A 216 -13.13 6.32 -11.68
CA HIS A 216 -13.84 7.32 -10.88
C HIS A 216 -13.37 7.26 -9.44
N LEU A 217 -13.35 6.07 -8.85
CA LEU A 217 -12.88 5.87 -7.48
C LEU A 217 -11.39 6.24 -7.34
N LEU A 218 -10.59 5.96 -8.38
CA LEU A 218 -9.18 6.33 -8.42
C LEU A 218 -8.99 7.85 -8.25
N LYS A 219 -9.77 8.66 -9.00
CA LYS A 219 -9.74 10.13 -8.89
C LYS A 219 -10.25 10.61 -7.54
N GLU A 220 -11.27 9.98 -6.99
CA GLU A 220 -11.83 10.34 -5.68
C GLU A 220 -10.83 10.11 -4.53
N ILE A 221 -9.97 9.09 -4.62
CA ILE A 221 -8.88 8.89 -3.64
C ILE A 221 -7.65 9.75 -3.90
N GLY A 222 -7.66 10.61 -4.93
CA GLY A 222 -6.61 11.57 -5.24
C GLY A 222 -5.56 11.10 -6.25
N LEU A 223 -5.82 9.99 -6.99
CA LEU A 223 -4.92 9.47 -8.01
C LEU A 223 -5.46 9.70 -9.41
N GLU A 224 -4.59 10.07 -10.36
CA GLU A 224 -4.99 10.37 -11.75
C GLU A 224 -4.97 9.14 -12.63
N GLU A 225 -4.02 8.23 -12.41
CA GLU A 225 -3.76 7.08 -13.26
C GLU A 225 -3.60 5.77 -12.48
N PRO A 226 -4.09 4.63 -13.01
CA PRO A 226 -3.94 3.33 -12.35
C PRO A 226 -2.48 2.95 -12.06
N ARG A 227 -1.53 3.35 -12.93
CA ARG A 227 -0.10 3.08 -12.72
C ARG A 227 0.45 3.76 -11.46
N ASN A 228 -0.12 4.89 -11.02
CA ASN A 228 0.29 5.56 -9.81
C ASN A 228 0.07 4.69 -8.56
N CYS A 229 -0.91 3.76 -8.60
CA CYS A 229 -1.12 2.81 -7.52
C CYS A 229 0.12 1.94 -7.23
N LEU A 230 0.91 1.61 -8.25
CA LEU A 230 2.15 0.83 -8.08
C LEU A 230 3.19 1.64 -7.29
N GLY A 231 3.41 2.90 -7.69
CA GLY A 231 4.33 3.80 -7.00
C GLY A 231 3.92 4.02 -5.54
N TYR A 232 2.68 4.40 -5.29
CA TYR A 232 2.17 4.62 -3.93
C TYR A 232 2.26 3.35 -3.05
N ARG A 233 2.05 2.16 -3.64
CA ARG A 233 2.20 0.89 -2.92
C ARG A 233 3.63 0.64 -2.45
N LEU A 234 4.62 0.95 -3.31
CA LEU A 234 6.04 0.81 -2.98
C LEU A 234 6.48 1.86 -1.96
N ILE A 235 6.07 3.12 -2.15
CA ILE A 235 6.38 4.21 -1.22
C ILE A 235 5.82 3.92 0.18
N ALA A 236 4.56 3.46 0.28
CA ALA A 236 3.97 3.06 1.56
C ALA A 236 4.78 1.94 2.23
N LYS A 237 5.27 0.96 1.45
CA LYS A 237 6.13 -0.09 2.00
C LYS A 237 7.49 0.41 2.46
N SER A 238 8.07 1.41 1.78
CA SER A 238 9.33 2.01 2.20
C SER A 238 9.17 2.78 3.52
N VAL A 239 8.05 3.51 3.72
CA VAL A 239 7.78 4.20 4.99
C VAL A 239 7.50 3.23 6.13
N GLU A 240 6.79 2.13 5.88
CA GLU A 240 6.60 1.08 6.88
C GLU A 240 7.96 0.49 7.32
N ARG A 241 8.86 0.22 6.37
CA ARG A 241 10.21 -0.25 6.70
C ARG A 241 11.04 0.75 7.52
N VAL A 242 10.83 2.05 7.29
CA VAL A 242 11.47 3.07 8.16
C VAL A 242 11.02 2.90 9.61
N ALA A 243 9.75 2.65 9.87
CA ALA A 243 9.23 2.35 11.21
C ALA A 243 9.79 1.03 11.76
N ASP A 244 9.82 -0.04 10.94
CA ASP A 244 10.44 -1.32 11.31
C ASP A 244 11.89 -1.13 11.83
N HIS A 245 12.69 -0.28 11.17
CA HIS A 245 14.06 0.00 11.60
C HIS A 245 14.14 0.80 12.91
N ALA A 246 13.19 1.69 13.19
CA ALA A 246 13.06 2.33 14.49
C ALA A 246 12.76 1.29 15.59
N VAL A 247 11.88 0.34 15.32
CA VAL A 247 11.56 -0.78 16.22
C VAL A 247 12.80 -1.64 16.50
N VAL A 248 13.62 -1.98 15.49
CA VAL A 248 14.84 -2.78 15.68
C VAL A 248 15.82 -2.07 16.61
N ILE A 249 16.05 -0.77 16.41
CA ILE A 249 16.93 0.01 17.29
C ILE A 249 16.34 0.09 18.71
N SER A 250 15.04 0.32 18.83
CA SER A 250 14.37 0.42 20.14
C SER A 250 14.42 -0.89 20.92
N LYS A 251 14.28 -2.03 20.25
CA LYS A 251 14.47 -3.35 20.87
C LYS A 251 15.89 -3.57 21.36
N ASP A 252 16.91 -3.12 20.62
CA ASP A 252 18.30 -3.18 21.09
C ASP A 252 18.50 -2.34 22.37
N ILE A 253 17.87 -1.15 22.46
CA ILE A 253 17.94 -0.32 23.67
C ILE A 253 17.32 -1.03 24.88
N ILE A 254 16.19 -1.71 24.68
CA ILE A 254 15.48 -2.49 25.71
C ILE A 254 16.33 -3.69 26.19
N GLU A 255 16.89 -4.42 25.25
CA GLU A 255 17.67 -5.64 25.52
C GLU A 255 19.06 -5.32 26.10
N ASN A 256 19.62 -4.15 25.76
CA ASN A 256 20.96 -3.72 26.18
C ASN A 256 20.91 -2.34 26.88
N PRO A 257 20.40 -2.26 28.11
CA PRO A 257 20.17 -0.98 28.83
C PRO A 257 21.47 -0.30 29.31
N HIS A 258 22.60 -0.57 28.67
CA HIS A 258 23.88 0.08 28.98
C HIS A 258 24.15 1.21 27.99
N PRO A 259 24.42 2.44 28.44
CA PRO A 259 24.66 3.57 27.57
C PRO A 259 25.92 3.37 26.73
N LEU A 260 25.86 3.75 25.46
CA LEU A 260 27.03 3.89 24.60
C LEU A 260 27.85 5.11 25.00
N LYS A 261 29.10 5.21 24.52
CA LYS A 261 29.95 6.39 24.74
C LYS A 261 29.29 7.64 24.13
N LYS A 262 29.32 8.75 24.86
CA LYS A 262 28.63 9.97 24.45
C LYS A 262 29.05 10.50 23.08
N ASP A 263 30.33 10.46 22.76
CA ASP A 263 30.89 10.89 21.47
C ASP A 263 30.37 10.03 20.30
N ILE A 264 30.14 8.74 20.53
CA ILE A 264 29.55 7.82 19.54
C ILE A 264 28.06 8.12 19.37
N VAL A 265 27.32 8.32 20.48
CA VAL A 265 25.90 8.69 20.44
C VAL A 265 25.67 10.00 19.67
N GLU A 266 26.52 11.01 19.87
CA GLU A 266 26.45 12.29 19.14
C GLU A 266 26.66 12.11 17.63
N LYS A 267 27.58 11.24 17.21
CA LYS A 267 27.78 10.91 15.78
C LYS A 267 26.60 10.13 15.20
N ILE A 268 26.08 9.16 15.95
CA ILE A 268 24.86 8.42 15.58
C ILE A 268 23.69 9.39 15.43
N ALA A 269 23.53 10.34 16.35
CA ALA A 269 22.49 11.36 16.29
C ALA A 269 22.60 12.21 15.01
N SER A 270 23.81 12.67 14.67
CA SER A 270 24.05 13.43 13.43
C SER A 270 23.68 12.64 12.19
N MET A 271 24.05 11.35 12.13
CA MET A 271 23.70 10.44 11.03
C MET A 271 22.19 10.23 10.94
N SER A 272 21.53 10.06 12.10
CA SER A 272 20.08 9.87 12.20
C SER A 272 19.31 11.09 11.70
N TYR A 273 19.69 12.30 12.13
CA TYR A 273 19.08 13.54 11.63
C TYR A 273 19.26 13.72 10.14
N PHE A 274 20.44 13.35 9.61
CA PHE A 274 20.69 13.40 8.19
C PHE A 274 19.77 12.42 7.42
N ALA A 275 19.61 11.18 7.88
CA ALA A 275 18.71 10.20 7.27
C ALA A 275 17.25 10.69 7.25
N LEU A 276 16.77 11.31 8.36
CA LEU A 276 15.45 11.91 8.42
C LEU A 276 15.28 13.09 7.44
N GLN A 277 16.31 13.91 7.25
CA GLN A 277 16.26 14.98 6.26
C GLN A 277 16.16 14.45 4.82
N VAL A 278 16.87 13.38 4.50
CA VAL A 278 16.75 12.73 3.18
C VAL A 278 15.34 12.17 2.99
N LEU A 279 14.77 11.53 4.01
CA LEU A 279 13.39 11.04 3.98
C LEU A 279 12.39 12.17 3.75
N ASP A 280 12.57 13.31 4.43
CA ASP A 280 11.72 14.48 4.26
C ASP A 280 11.80 15.04 2.85
N ASP A 281 13.00 15.17 2.29
CA ASP A 281 13.21 15.67 0.94
C ASP A 281 12.54 14.75 -0.10
N ALA A 282 12.70 13.42 0.03
CA ALA A 282 12.10 12.44 -0.83
C ALA A 282 10.55 12.47 -0.76
N CYS A 283 9.99 12.50 0.46
CA CYS A 283 8.53 12.57 0.61
C CYS A 283 7.96 13.92 0.15
N LEU A 284 8.67 15.03 0.35
CA LEU A 284 8.26 16.34 -0.14
C LEU A 284 8.23 16.38 -1.67
N SER A 285 9.24 15.78 -2.34
CA SER A 285 9.27 15.66 -3.80
C SER A 285 8.06 14.86 -4.33
N MET A 286 7.64 13.82 -3.62
CA MET A 286 6.43 13.04 -3.94
C MET A 286 5.17 13.91 -3.89
N PHE A 287 4.95 14.64 -2.78
CA PHE A 287 3.75 15.47 -2.64
C PHE A 287 3.71 16.64 -3.63
N LYS A 288 4.87 17.17 -4.01
CA LYS A 288 4.99 18.25 -5.00
C LYS A 288 5.06 17.74 -6.43
N ARG A 289 5.23 16.42 -6.63
CA ARG A 289 5.48 15.80 -7.94
C ARG A 289 6.68 16.45 -8.65
N ASP A 290 7.75 16.70 -7.89
CA ASP A 290 8.93 17.43 -8.32
C ASP A 290 10.07 16.47 -8.66
N TYR A 291 10.33 16.30 -9.97
CA TYR A 291 11.39 15.45 -10.50
C TYR A 291 12.79 15.85 -10.02
N GLU A 292 13.12 17.14 -10.10
CA GLU A 292 14.45 17.62 -9.73
C GLU A 292 14.72 17.52 -8.23
N ALA A 293 13.70 17.76 -7.40
CA ALA A 293 13.82 17.59 -5.97
C ALA A 293 14.04 16.11 -5.60
N ALA A 294 13.39 15.18 -6.32
CA ALA A 294 13.61 13.75 -6.13
C ALA A 294 15.03 13.33 -6.49
N ASP A 295 15.55 13.77 -7.63
CA ASP A 295 16.92 13.50 -8.07
C ASP A 295 17.97 13.99 -7.04
N LYS A 296 17.79 15.22 -6.53
CA LYS A 296 18.64 15.78 -5.47
C LYS A 296 18.59 14.97 -4.17
N ALA A 297 17.42 14.39 -3.83
CA ALA A 297 17.29 13.55 -2.63
C ALA A 297 18.09 12.25 -2.78
N ILE A 298 18.10 11.62 -3.97
CA ILE A 298 18.93 10.44 -4.28
C ILE A 298 20.42 10.76 -4.11
N GLU A 299 20.90 11.84 -4.73
CA GLU A 299 22.30 12.24 -4.61
C GLU A 299 22.70 12.54 -3.15
N LYS A 300 21.78 13.18 -2.38
CA LYS A 300 22.00 13.46 -0.96
C LYS A 300 22.12 12.16 -0.15
N ALA A 301 21.29 11.15 -0.43
CA ALA A 301 21.27 9.87 0.29
C ALA A 301 22.64 9.17 0.28
N ARG A 302 23.42 9.27 -0.80
CA ARG A 302 24.73 8.60 -0.94
C ARG A 302 25.74 8.95 0.15
N LYS A 303 25.59 10.11 0.80
CA LYS A 303 26.50 10.56 1.86
C LYS A 303 26.39 9.73 3.14
N ILE A 304 25.29 8.96 3.31
CA ILE A 304 25.06 8.20 4.51
C ILE A 304 26.12 7.12 4.76
N ASP A 305 26.64 6.51 3.68
CA ASP A 305 27.67 5.46 3.76
C ASP A 305 28.99 5.99 4.31
N GLU A 306 29.34 7.22 3.98
CA GLU A 306 30.54 7.86 4.52
C GLU A 306 30.39 8.17 6.01
N MET A 307 29.19 8.58 6.43
CA MET A 307 28.89 8.83 7.84
C MET A 307 28.95 7.54 8.67
N GLU A 308 28.37 6.43 8.17
CA GLU A 308 28.47 5.12 8.82
C GLU A 308 29.95 4.69 8.99
N LYS A 309 30.74 4.74 7.89
CA LYS A 309 32.15 4.40 7.93
C LYS A 309 32.94 5.27 8.92
N ALA A 310 32.61 6.56 9.00
CA ALA A 310 33.26 7.48 9.93
C ALA A 310 32.95 7.12 11.40
N ILE A 311 31.73 6.72 11.70
CA ILE A 311 31.35 6.26 13.05
C ILE A 311 32.12 4.97 13.40
N LEU A 312 32.10 3.97 12.52
CA LEU A 312 32.78 2.70 12.75
C LEU A 312 34.30 2.86 12.93
N ARG A 313 34.93 3.78 12.20
CA ARG A 313 36.36 4.11 12.39
C ARG A 313 36.64 4.84 13.70
N ALA A 314 35.67 5.63 14.20
CA ALA A 314 35.81 6.33 15.48
C ALA A 314 35.77 5.38 16.69
N VAL A 315 35.24 4.18 16.53
CA VAL A 315 35.23 3.13 17.56
C VAL A 315 36.61 2.48 17.65
N SER A 316 37.62 3.24 18.13
CA SER A 316 39.01 2.78 18.17
C SER A 316 39.31 1.76 19.27
N LYS A 317 38.52 1.71 20.32
CA LYS A 317 38.62 0.77 21.44
C LYS A 317 37.22 0.47 21.99
N PRO A 318 36.50 -0.51 21.37
CA PRO A 318 35.24 -0.95 21.97
C PRO A 318 35.50 -1.60 23.33
N ARG A 319 34.52 -1.52 24.24
CA ARG A 319 34.61 -2.20 25.54
C ARG A 319 34.70 -3.71 25.35
N ASP A 320 33.91 -4.19 24.41
CA ASP A 320 33.88 -5.60 24.00
C ASP A 320 33.31 -5.73 22.56
N VAL A 321 33.20 -6.94 22.08
CA VAL A 321 32.65 -7.24 20.76
C VAL A 321 31.17 -6.87 20.66
N ASN A 322 30.42 -6.95 21.77
CA ASN A 322 28.99 -6.67 21.80
C ASN A 322 28.74 -5.16 21.58
N GLU A 323 29.56 -4.27 22.18
CA GLU A 323 29.47 -2.82 21.94
C GLU A 323 29.66 -2.48 20.46
N LEU A 324 30.65 -3.12 19.80
CA LEU A 324 30.88 -2.91 18.36
C LEU A 324 29.71 -3.43 17.50
N TYR A 325 29.21 -4.63 17.83
CA TYR A 325 28.05 -5.22 17.14
C TYR A 325 26.82 -4.31 17.28
N ARG A 326 26.57 -3.79 18.46
CA ARG A 326 25.47 -2.90 18.77
C ARG A 326 25.54 -1.57 18.00
N ILE A 327 26.72 -0.94 17.96
CA ILE A 327 26.94 0.28 17.17
C ILE A 327 26.70 0.00 15.68
N LYS A 328 27.19 -1.13 15.16
CA LYS A 328 26.98 -1.52 13.77
C LYS A 328 25.50 -1.75 13.46
N LEU A 329 24.78 -2.46 14.34
CA LEU A 329 23.34 -2.69 14.20
C LEU A 329 22.60 -1.36 14.10
N ILE A 330 22.86 -0.41 15.01
CA ILE A 330 22.21 0.89 15.04
C ILE A 330 22.52 1.68 13.75
N THR A 331 23.80 1.81 13.39
CA THR A 331 24.20 2.59 12.22
C THR A 331 23.68 1.99 10.91
N GLU A 332 23.65 0.66 10.77
CA GLU A 332 23.08 -0.03 9.62
C GLU A 332 21.58 0.25 9.50
N ASN A 333 20.82 0.20 10.60
CA ASN A 333 19.40 0.50 10.58
C ASN A 333 19.12 1.97 10.21
N ILE A 334 20.00 2.91 10.64
CA ILE A 334 19.91 4.31 10.20
C ILE A 334 20.24 4.46 8.72
N ARG A 335 21.26 3.79 8.21
CA ARG A 335 21.61 3.80 6.79
C ARG A 335 20.44 3.31 5.93
N ARG A 336 19.75 2.26 6.36
CA ARG A 336 18.55 1.74 5.67
C ARG A 336 17.45 2.78 5.50
N VAL A 337 17.27 3.68 6.46
CA VAL A 337 16.29 4.79 6.33
C VAL A 337 16.62 5.70 5.16
N ALA A 338 17.90 6.06 4.97
CA ALA A 338 18.33 6.87 3.83
C ALA A 338 18.20 6.11 2.49
N GLU A 339 18.45 4.81 2.48
CA GLU A 339 18.25 3.96 1.30
C GLU A 339 16.77 3.92 0.90
N TYR A 340 15.84 3.71 1.85
CA TYR A 340 14.41 3.75 1.54
C TYR A 340 13.93 5.15 1.13
N ALA A 341 14.56 6.20 1.62
CA ALA A 341 14.31 7.55 1.13
C ALA A 341 14.75 7.71 -0.33
N SER A 342 15.91 7.13 -0.71
CA SER A 342 16.35 7.06 -2.12
C SER A 342 15.37 6.26 -2.98
N ASP A 343 14.91 5.09 -2.50
CA ASP A 343 13.91 4.27 -3.21
C ASP A 343 12.61 5.07 -3.45
N ILE A 344 12.14 5.82 -2.44
CA ILE A 344 10.98 6.69 -2.58
C ILE A 344 11.21 7.73 -3.68
N ALA A 345 12.37 8.39 -3.68
CA ALA A 345 12.71 9.40 -4.67
C ALA A 345 12.81 8.81 -6.08
N GLU A 346 13.40 7.61 -6.26
CA GLU A 346 13.42 6.90 -7.55
C GLU A 346 12.01 6.60 -8.07
N ILE A 347 11.10 6.20 -7.20
CA ILE A 347 9.69 6.00 -7.58
C ILE A 347 9.06 7.32 -8.02
N VAL A 348 9.36 8.44 -7.35
CA VAL A 348 8.88 9.77 -7.75
C VAL A 348 9.40 10.14 -9.13
N LEU A 349 10.69 9.89 -9.46
CA LEU A 349 11.22 10.09 -10.80
C LEU A 349 10.40 9.32 -11.85
N ASN A 350 10.13 8.04 -11.59
CA ASN A 350 9.34 7.20 -12.49
C ASN A 350 7.88 7.70 -12.67
N MET A 351 7.28 8.26 -11.63
CA MET A 351 5.93 8.79 -11.67
C MET A 351 5.83 10.17 -12.37
N THR A 352 6.93 10.93 -12.42
CA THR A 352 6.93 12.33 -12.84
C THR A 352 7.71 12.60 -14.12
N VAL A 353 8.51 11.65 -14.62
CA VAL A 353 9.39 11.81 -15.80
C VAL A 353 8.67 12.38 -17.03
N GLN A 354 7.41 12.02 -17.26
CA GLN A 354 6.64 12.53 -18.41
C GLN A 354 6.42 14.05 -18.38
N GLN A 355 6.47 14.66 -17.19
CA GLN A 355 6.32 16.12 -17.03
C GLN A 355 7.58 16.86 -17.50
N THR A 356 8.73 16.18 -17.56
CA THR A 356 10.01 16.75 -18.01
C THR A 356 10.22 16.64 -19.52
N LEU A 357 9.42 15.79 -20.20
CA LEU A 357 9.53 15.59 -21.63
C LEU A 357 8.86 16.75 -22.38
N ARG A 358 9.56 17.32 -23.38
CA ARG A 358 8.96 18.29 -24.29
C ARG A 358 7.85 17.59 -25.09
N LYS A 359 6.67 18.19 -25.11
CA LYS A 359 5.64 17.79 -26.08
C LYS A 359 6.19 18.11 -27.47
N GLY A 360 6.51 17.08 -28.24
CA GLY A 360 6.88 17.20 -29.65
C GLY A 360 5.70 17.65 -30.50
#